data_c2a254dd798f23c02883acd134b76cdb
#
_entry.id   c2a254dd798f23c02883acd134b76cdb
#
_cell.length_a   1.000
_cell.length_b   1.000
_cell.length_c   1.000
_cell.angle_alpha   90.00
_cell.angle_beta   90.00
_cell.angle_gamma   90.00
#
_symmetry.space_group_name_H-M   'P 1'
#
loop_
_entity.id
_entity.type
_entity.pdbx_description
1 polymer ?
#
loop_
_entity_poly.entity_id
_entity_poly.type
_entity_poly.pdbx_seq_one_letter_code
_entity_poly.pdbx_strand_id
1 'polypeptide(L)'
;MLTFIVRRLLWTVLVMFVITVLTFLIFFKTPGVDPARALAGRSPSPQTLAEIRASFGLNRPLPIQYLLMMKQLFVTRSLVSYSNQGLLVVPEIAAAAPATLSLVFGAAVLWVVLAIAMGVAAALLRGTLFDPVLMILALIGISAPVVWVGTLANYFSQGTLHNTFLFSWVPPLGYTPFLQSPSLWFKGLIIPWITLSILYIGFYARVLRANLLEVQNEDFVRTARAKGLREPRVVVRHTLRNSMITFVSLFGLDFGALVAGGALITEVVFGIHGVGFLTYEAFQSLDLPTIMAVVVFGAFFIVLFNALVDIAYAWLDPRVRPT
;
A
#
# COMPACT_ATOMS: atom_id res chain seq x y z
N MET A 1 -9.84 -21.56 -16.96
CA MET A 1 -9.12 -21.16 -15.73
C MET A 1 -7.61 -21.13 -15.92
N LEU A 2 -6.96 -22.24 -16.31
CA LEU A 2 -5.50 -22.25 -16.50
C LEU A 2 -5.03 -21.22 -17.53
N THR A 3 -5.68 -21.15 -18.69
CA THR A 3 -5.38 -20.19 -19.77
C THR A 3 -5.51 -18.74 -19.28
N PHE A 4 -6.52 -18.44 -18.47
CA PHE A 4 -6.70 -17.12 -17.86
C PHE A 4 -5.55 -16.76 -16.93
N ILE A 5 -5.16 -17.67 -16.04
CA ILE A 5 -4.04 -17.49 -15.11
C ILE A 5 -2.73 -17.29 -15.87
N VAL A 6 -2.45 -18.13 -16.87
CA VAL A 6 -1.22 -18.02 -17.69
C VAL A 6 -1.18 -16.69 -18.44
N ARG A 7 -2.29 -16.30 -19.10
CA ARG A 7 -2.39 -15.00 -19.78
C ARG A 7 -2.17 -13.84 -18.79
N ARG A 8 -2.72 -13.92 -17.59
CA ARG A 8 -2.56 -12.90 -16.55
C ARG A 8 -1.11 -12.79 -16.07
N LEU A 9 -0.45 -13.95 -15.84
CA LEU A 9 0.97 -13.98 -15.48
C LEU A 9 1.86 -13.37 -16.58
N LEU A 10 1.58 -13.65 -17.85
CA LEU A 10 2.32 -13.05 -18.97
C LEU A 10 2.14 -11.51 -19.00
N TRP A 11 0.92 -11.02 -18.80
CA TRP A 11 0.68 -9.59 -18.68
C TRP A 11 1.39 -8.98 -17.47
N THR A 12 1.40 -9.66 -16.32
CA THR A 12 2.15 -9.24 -15.12
C THR A 12 3.64 -9.08 -15.43
N VAL A 13 4.25 -10.07 -16.08
CA VAL A 13 5.67 -10.02 -16.46
C VAL A 13 5.93 -8.88 -17.45
N LEU A 14 5.06 -8.68 -18.45
CA LEU A 14 5.18 -7.61 -19.41
C LEU A 14 5.11 -6.23 -18.74
N VAL A 15 4.12 -6.03 -17.88
CA VAL A 15 3.94 -4.76 -17.14
C VAL A 15 5.16 -4.49 -16.25
N MET A 16 5.64 -5.51 -15.51
CA MET A 16 6.85 -5.38 -14.70
C MET A 16 8.08 -5.03 -15.55
N PHE A 17 8.25 -5.67 -16.70
CA PHE A 17 9.33 -5.35 -17.62
C PHE A 17 9.26 -3.89 -18.11
N VAL A 18 8.07 -3.44 -18.53
CA VAL A 18 7.88 -2.04 -18.97
C VAL A 18 8.18 -1.06 -17.84
N ILE A 19 7.71 -1.34 -16.62
CA ILE A 19 7.97 -0.48 -15.45
C ILE A 19 9.46 -0.43 -15.14
N THR A 20 10.18 -1.55 -15.14
CA THR A 20 11.63 -1.56 -14.87
C THR A 20 12.40 -0.78 -15.92
N VAL A 21 12.04 -0.90 -17.20
CA VAL A 21 12.66 -0.13 -18.31
C VAL A 21 12.39 1.35 -18.15
N LEU A 22 11.14 1.75 -17.91
CA LEU A 22 10.77 3.16 -17.73
C LEU A 22 11.47 3.77 -16.50
N THR A 23 11.47 3.06 -15.39
CA THR A 23 12.13 3.50 -14.17
C THR A 23 13.65 3.67 -14.39
N PHE A 24 14.29 2.70 -15.05
CA PHE A 24 15.70 2.81 -15.43
C PHE A 24 15.96 4.04 -16.30
N LEU A 25 15.15 4.27 -17.34
CA LEU A 25 15.32 5.42 -18.24
C LEU A 25 15.13 6.74 -17.49
N ILE A 26 14.11 6.84 -16.63
CA ILE A 26 13.82 8.06 -15.86
C ILE A 26 15.00 8.39 -14.94
N PHE A 27 15.49 7.43 -14.16
CA PHE A 27 16.52 7.71 -13.16
C PHE A 27 17.93 7.77 -13.72
N PHE A 28 18.24 7.05 -14.79
CA PHE A 28 19.60 7.01 -15.35
C PHE A 28 19.81 7.85 -16.62
N LYS A 29 18.73 8.37 -17.21
CA LYS A 29 18.81 9.16 -18.43
C LYS A 29 18.29 10.60 -18.28
N THR A 30 17.79 10.97 -17.12
CA THR A 30 17.33 12.34 -16.86
C THR A 30 18.51 13.31 -16.98
N PRO A 31 18.40 14.36 -17.81
CA PRO A 31 19.45 15.36 -17.97
C PRO A 31 19.82 16.00 -16.63
N GLY A 32 21.12 16.13 -16.37
CA GLY A 32 21.65 16.77 -15.15
C GLY A 32 21.90 15.82 -13.98
N VAL A 33 21.48 14.56 -14.06
CA VAL A 33 21.80 13.54 -13.06
C VAL A 33 22.92 12.64 -13.58
N ASP A 34 24.13 12.78 -13.04
CA ASP A 34 25.25 11.88 -13.31
C ASP A 34 25.42 10.92 -12.13
N PRO A 35 25.05 9.64 -12.27
CA PRO A 35 25.19 8.65 -11.21
C PRO A 35 26.61 8.55 -10.67
N ALA A 36 27.63 8.74 -11.52
CA ALA A 36 29.02 8.72 -11.09
C ALA A 36 29.37 9.88 -10.17
N ARG A 37 28.78 11.06 -10.37
CA ARG A 37 28.97 12.22 -9.49
C ARG A 37 28.29 12.02 -8.14
N ALA A 38 27.11 11.41 -8.13
CA ALA A 38 26.40 11.10 -6.88
C ALA A 38 27.21 10.14 -5.99
N LEU A 39 27.88 9.15 -6.60
CA LEU A 39 28.77 8.20 -5.92
C LEU A 39 30.10 8.83 -5.48
N ALA A 40 30.60 9.81 -6.21
CA ALA A 40 31.95 10.35 -6.02
C ALA A 40 32.04 11.43 -4.93
N GLY A 41 30.92 11.91 -4.38
CA GLY A 41 30.88 12.94 -3.36
C GLY A 41 31.01 14.38 -3.89
N ARG A 42 31.27 15.35 -2.98
CA ARG A 42 31.13 16.79 -3.27
C ARG A 42 32.12 17.38 -4.28
N SER A 43 33.30 16.76 -4.46
CA SER A 43 34.36 17.34 -5.36
C SER A 43 35.24 16.22 -5.93
N PRO A 44 34.70 15.36 -6.81
CA PRO A 44 35.46 14.23 -7.34
C PRO A 44 36.51 14.67 -8.36
N SER A 45 37.67 14.00 -8.34
CA SER A 45 38.65 14.17 -9.42
C SER A 45 38.12 13.52 -10.71
N PRO A 46 38.56 13.98 -11.90
CA PRO A 46 38.22 13.32 -13.16
C PRO A 46 38.61 11.83 -13.20
N GLN A 47 39.69 11.47 -12.51
CA GLN A 47 40.16 10.08 -12.40
C GLN A 47 39.20 9.24 -11.56
N THR A 48 38.79 9.72 -10.39
CA THR A 48 37.81 9.06 -9.53
C THR A 48 36.46 8.84 -10.27
N LEU A 49 36.02 9.84 -11.03
CA LEU A 49 34.81 9.70 -11.85
C LEU A 49 34.94 8.63 -12.94
N ALA A 50 36.13 8.54 -13.59
CA ALA A 50 36.39 7.52 -14.60
C ALA A 50 36.41 6.11 -14.00
N GLU A 51 37.04 5.94 -12.83
CA GLU A 51 37.07 4.67 -12.09
C GLU A 51 35.66 4.21 -11.65
N ILE A 52 34.83 5.12 -11.11
CA ILE A 52 33.47 4.84 -10.72
C ILE A 52 32.63 4.46 -11.96
N ARG A 53 32.74 5.19 -13.06
CA ARG A 53 32.06 4.85 -14.31
C ARG A 53 32.44 3.47 -14.83
N ALA A 54 33.73 3.11 -14.72
CA ALA A 54 34.23 1.81 -15.15
C ALA A 54 33.71 0.68 -14.22
N SER A 55 33.79 0.87 -12.89
CA SER A 55 33.43 -0.14 -11.89
C SER A 55 31.92 -0.44 -11.91
N PHE A 56 31.08 0.58 -12.10
CA PHE A 56 29.63 0.43 -12.19
C PHE A 56 29.11 0.21 -13.62
N GLY A 57 30.01 0.13 -14.60
CA GLY A 57 29.66 -0.15 -16.00
C GLY A 57 28.86 0.98 -16.68
N LEU A 58 28.92 2.21 -16.13
CA LEU A 58 28.19 3.38 -16.67
C LEU A 58 28.70 3.85 -18.03
N ASN A 59 29.87 3.37 -18.45
CA ASN A 59 30.46 3.61 -19.79
C ASN A 59 29.92 2.65 -20.87
N ARG A 60 29.08 1.67 -20.49
CA ARG A 60 28.55 0.67 -21.44
C ARG A 60 27.31 1.18 -22.15
N PRO A 61 26.92 0.60 -23.31
CA PRO A 61 25.64 0.90 -23.95
C PRO A 61 24.46 0.71 -23.00
N LEU A 62 23.41 1.54 -23.12
CA LEU A 62 22.25 1.54 -22.23
C LEU A 62 21.60 0.16 -22.03
N PRO A 63 21.40 -0.67 -23.08
CA PRO A 63 20.83 -2.00 -22.88
C PRO A 63 21.67 -2.89 -21.94
N ILE A 64 23.00 -2.75 -22.02
CA ILE A 64 23.93 -3.51 -21.18
C ILE A 64 23.87 -2.99 -19.73
N GLN A 65 23.81 -1.66 -19.53
CA GLN A 65 23.64 -1.07 -18.20
C GLN A 65 22.34 -1.58 -17.55
N TYR A 66 21.23 -1.56 -18.29
CA TYR A 66 19.94 -2.09 -17.82
C TYR A 66 20.04 -3.57 -17.43
N LEU A 67 20.60 -4.42 -18.29
CA LEU A 67 20.75 -5.86 -18.00
C LEU A 67 21.63 -6.13 -16.78
N LEU A 68 22.74 -5.39 -16.62
CA LEU A 68 23.61 -5.50 -15.43
C LEU A 68 22.87 -5.12 -14.17
N MET A 69 22.08 -4.03 -14.20
CA MET A 69 21.31 -3.58 -13.06
C MET A 69 20.19 -4.58 -12.72
N MET A 70 19.47 -5.10 -13.69
CA MET A 70 18.46 -6.14 -13.47
C MET A 70 19.10 -7.42 -12.91
N LYS A 71 20.28 -7.79 -13.36
CA LYS A 71 21.04 -8.89 -12.78
C LYS A 71 21.41 -8.62 -11.31
N GLN A 72 21.88 -7.41 -10.99
CA GLN A 72 22.21 -7.00 -9.62
C GLN A 72 20.97 -6.96 -8.71
N LEU A 73 19.83 -6.54 -9.23
CA LEU A 73 18.59 -6.44 -8.47
C LEU A 73 17.96 -7.82 -8.20
N PHE A 74 17.81 -8.64 -9.23
CA PHE A 74 17.00 -9.87 -9.13
C PHE A 74 17.83 -11.15 -8.94
N VAL A 75 19.05 -11.21 -9.48
CA VAL A 75 19.84 -12.43 -9.49
C VAL A 75 20.92 -12.42 -8.40
N THR A 76 21.84 -11.46 -8.46
CA THR A 76 22.98 -11.41 -7.51
C THR A 76 22.64 -10.70 -6.22
N ARG A 77 21.56 -9.89 -6.20
CA ARG A 77 21.13 -9.05 -5.06
C ARG A 77 22.25 -8.16 -4.53
N SER A 78 23.15 -7.75 -5.41
CA SER A 78 24.36 -6.98 -5.11
C SER A 78 24.26 -5.51 -5.50
N LEU A 79 23.03 -5.00 -5.71
CA LEU A 79 22.81 -3.60 -5.99
C LEU A 79 23.19 -2.77 -4.74
N VAL A 80 24.09 -1.81 -4.90
CA VAL A 80 24.63 -0.98 -3.82
C VAL A 80 23.96 0.38 -3.81
N SER A 81 23.67 0.91 -2.61
CA SER A 81 23.21 2.27 -2.39
C SER A 81 24.27 3.29 -2.79
N TYR A 82 23.87 4.39 -3.43
CA TYR A 82 24.79 5.47 -3.78
C TYR A 82 25.08 6.41 -2.61
N SER A 83 24.11 6.60 -1.72
CA SER A 83 24.27 7.45 -0.54
C SER A 83 25.07 6.78 0.58
N ASN A 84 24.95 5.46 0.70
CA ASN A 84 25.64 4.68 1.74
C ASN A 84 26.42 3.53 1.10
N GLN A 85 27.68 3.83 0.75
CA GLN A 85 28.58 2.87 0.12
C GLN A 85 28.83 1.67 1.03
N GLY A 86 28.45 0.49 0.58
CA GLY A 86 28.56 -0.77 1.33
C GLY A 86 27.22 -1.35 1.75
N LEU A 87 26.12 -0.58 1.63
CA LEU A 87 24.79 -1.04 1.94
C LEU A 87 24.13 -1.67 0.71
N LEU A 88 23.67 -2.90 0.84
CA LEU A 88 23.00 -3.63 -0.23
C LEU A 88 21.50 -3.32 -0.21
N VAL A 89 21.00 -2.75 -1.30
CA VAL A 89 19.62 -2.26 -1.41
C VAL A 89 18.57 -3.38 -1.24
N VAL A 90 18.78 -4.54 -1.86
CA VAL A 90 17.80 -5.64 -1.81
C VAL A 90 17.63 -6.24 -0.41
N PRO A 91 18.70 -6.53 0.35
CA PRO A 91 18.60 -6.94 1.74
C PRO A 91 17.91 -5.88 2.63
N GLU A 92 18.18 -4.60 2.39
CA GLU A 92 17.58 -3.50 3.14
C GLU A 92 16.07 -3.42 2.92
N ILE A 93 15.61 -3.48 1.66
CA ILE A 93 14.17 -3.56 1.34
C ILE A 93 13.55 -4.81 1.99
N ALA A 94 14.22 -5.96 1.93
CA ALA A 94 13.72 -7.20 2.53
C ALA A 94 13.61 -7.10 4.06
N ALA A 95 14.49 -6.37 4.73
CA ALA A 95 14.44 -6.11 6.16
C ALA A 95 13.34 -5.10 6.53
N ALA A 96 13.08 -4.10 5.68
CA ALA A 96 12.06 -3.07 5.88
C ALA A 96 10.64 -3.56 5.52
N ALA A 97 10.50 -4.47 4.55
CA ALA A 97 9.20 -4.93 4.04
C ALA A 97 8.24 -5.48 5.11
N PRO A 98 8.67 -6.25 6.14
CA PRO A 98 7.77 -6.72 7.20
C PRO A 98 7.10 -5.59 7.98
N ALA A 99 7.78 -4.45 8.18
CA ALA A 99 7.21 -3.31 8.88
C ALA A 99 6.08 -2.66 8.05
N THR A 100 6.31 -2.38 6.76
CA THR A 100 5.29 -1.87 5.85
C THR A 100 4.11 -2.83 5.72
N LEU A 101 4.38 -4.13 5.52
CA LEU A 101 3.33 -5.14 5.39
C LEU A 101 2.49 -5.26 6.67
N SER A 102 3.12 -5.22 7.85
CA SER A 102 2.42 -5.23 9.14
C SER A 102 1.54 -3.99 9.30
N LEU A 103 2.04 -2.80 8.94
CA LEU A 103 1.28 -1.55 8.99
C LEU A 103 0.09 -1.60 8.05
N VAL A 104 0.31 -1.91 6.78
CA VAL A 104 -0.74 -1.89 5.75
C VAL A 104 -1.78 -2.99 6.01
N PHE A 105 -1.34 -4.21 6.37
CA PHE A 105 -2.25 -5.32 6.63
C PHE A 105 -3.17 -5.06 7.83
N GLY A 106 -2.62 -4.58 8.96
CA GLY A 106 -3.42 -4.29 10.13
C GLY A 106 -4.39 -3.13 9.91
N ALA A 107 -3.95 -2.06 9.22
CA ALA A 107 -4.85 -0.98 8.81
C ALA A 107 -5.94 -1.50 7.86
N ALA A 108 -5.61 -2.37 6.91
CA ALA A 108 -6.57 -2.96 5.97
C ALA A 108 -7.66 -3.75 6.67
N VAL A 109 -7.29 -4.61 7.63
CA VAL A 109 -8.28 -5.35 8.44
C VAL A 109 -9.21 -4.37 9.17
N LEU A 110 -8.63 -3.33 9.77
CA LEU A 110 -9.39 -2.35 10.53
C LEU A 110 -10.38 -1.58 9.64
N TRP A 111 -9.92 -1.02 8.50
CA TRP A 111 -10.81 -0.27 7.62
C TRP A 111 -11.88 -1.14 6.95
N VAL A 112 -11.55 -2.37 6.55
CA VAL A 112 -12.53 -3.28 5.93
C VAL A 112 -13.65 -3.59 6.91
N VAL A 113 -13.31 -3.97 8.16
CA VAL A 113 -14.30 -4.31 9.18
C VAL A 113 -15.18 -3.10 9.51
N LEU A 114 -14.57 -1.94 9.78
CA LEU A 114 -15.29 -0.74 10.18
C LEU A 114 -16.09 -0.12 9.02
N ALA A 115 -15.55 -0.13 7.80
CA ALA A 115 -16.27 0.37 6.62
C ALA A 115 -17.48 -0.49 6.28
N ILE A 116 -17.36 -1.83 6.38
CA ILE A 116 -18.51 -2.73 6.18
C ILE A 116 -19.57 -2.48 7.28
N ALA A 117 -19.16 -2.42 8.53
CA ALA A 117 -20.08 -2.18 9.64
C ALA A 117 -20.80 -0.83 9.47
N MET A 118 -20.06 0.24 9.17
CA MET A 118 -20.61 1.59 9.02
C MET A 118 -21.48 1.73 7.76
N GLY A 119 -21.05 1.17 6.62
CA GLY A 119 -21.81 1.22 5.36
C GLY A 119 -23.12 0.43 5.43
N VAL A 120 -23.09 -0.76 6.03
CA VAL A 120 -24.29 -1.58 6.27
C VAL A 120 -25.24 -0.90 7.26
N ALA A 121 -24.71 -0.38 8.38
CA ALA A 121 -25.51 0.33 9.36
C ALA A 121 -26.22 1.56 8.75
N ALA A 122 -25.48 2.37 7.97
CA ALA A 122 -26.04 3.53 7.30
C ALA A 122 -27.11 3.16 6.26
N ALA A 123 -26.95 2.05 5.53
CA ALA A 123 -27.94 1.57 4.57
C ALA A 123 -29.21 1.04 5.25
N LEU A 124 -29.07 0.31 6.37
CA LEU A 124 -30.19 -0.23 7.15
C LEU A 124 -30.97 0.86 7.90
N LEU A 125 -30.28 1.87 8.40
CA LEU A 125 -30.85 2.99 9.15
C LEU A 125 -31.22 4.18 8.26
N ARG A 126 -31.34 3.94 6.94
CA ARG A 126 -31.76 4.96 5.97
C ARG A 126 -33.09 5.63 6.39
N GLY A 127 -33.10 6.95 6.33
CA GLY A 127 -34.26 7.76 6.73
C GLY A 127 -34.36 8.07 8.23
N THR A 128 -33.40 7.57 9.03
CA THR A 128 -33.23 7.98 10.43
C THR A 128 -32.10 8.99 10.55
N LEU A 129 -31.95 9.62 11.72
CA LEU A 129 -30.83 10.55 11.98
C LEU A 129 -29.45 9.89 12.02
N PHE A 130 -29.39 8.58 12.21
CA PHE A 130 -28.13 7.84 12.25
C PHE A 130 -27.43 7.80 10.88
N ASP A 131 -28.20 7.70 9.79
CA ASP A 131 -27.63 7.67 8.43
C ASP A 131 -26.83 8.95 8.11
N PRO A 132 -27.38 10.18 8.20
CA PRO A 132 -26.59 11.38 7.94
C PRO A 132 -25.43 11.57 8.93
N VAL A 133 -25.57 11.18 10.20
CA VAL A 133 -24.46 11.26 11.18
C VAL A 133 -23.30 10.36 10.76
N LEU A 134 -23.55 9.10 10.41
CA LEU A 134 -22.50 8.19 9.93
C LEU A 134 -21.84 8.71 8.64
N MET A 135 -22.62 9.30 7.74
CA MET A 135 -22.08 9.86 6.49
C MET A 135 -21.28 11.14 6.71
N ILE A 136 -21.63 11.98 7.68
CA ILE A 136 -20.82 13.15 8.09
C ILE A 136 -19.51 12.68 8.71
N LEU A 137 -19.52 11.69 9.60
CA LEU A 137 -18.30 11.11 10.17
C LEU A 137 -17.38 10.53 9.07
N ALA A 138 -17.97 9.84 8.09
CA ALA A 138 -17.25 9.35 6.91
C ALA A 138 -16.60 10.50 6.13
N LEU A 139 -17.32 11.61 5.93
CA LEU A 139 -16.83 12.78 5.21
C LEU A 139 -15.67 13.45 5.95
N ILE A 140 -15.78 13.60 7.27
CA ILE A 140 -14.71 14.15 8.12
C ILE A 140 -13.45 13.27 7.98
N GLY A 141 -13.60 11.93 8.04
CA GLY A 141 -12.48 11.00 7.89
C GLY A 141 -11.77 11.14 6.53
N ILE A 142 -12.53 11.28 5.44
CA ILE A 142 -11.95 11.47 4.10
C ILE A 142 -11.24 12.82 3.95
N SER A 143 -11.77 13.86 4.60
CA SER A 143 -11.25 15.22 4.49
C SER A 143 -10.02 15.48 5.36
N ALA A 144 -9.74 14.63 6.34
CA ALA A 144 -8.65 14.81 7.27
C ALA A 144 -7.30 14.33 6.64
N PRO A 145 -6.29 15.22 6.48
CA PRO A 145 -4.99 14.81 5.98
C PRO A 145 -4.32 13.81 6.93
N VAL A 146 -3.85 12.68 6.40
CA VAL A 146 -3.22 11.60 7.20
C VAL A 146 -2.05 12.12 8.04
N VAL A 147 -1.23 13.02 7.48
CA VAL A 147 -0.12 13.66 8.20
C VAL A 147 -0.62 14.35 9.48
N TRP A 148 -1.68 15.13 9.35
CA TRP A 148 -2.23 15.91 10.45
C TRP A 148 -2.82 15.02 11.54
N VAL A 149 -3.63 14.03 11.13
CA VAL A 149 -4.20 13.04 12.04
C VAL A 149 -3.11 12.26 12.75
N GLY A 150 -2.09 11.79 12.01
CA GLY A 150 -0.97 11.05 12.56
C GLY A 150 -0.12 11.86 13.53
N THR A 151 0.19 13.11 13.18
CA THR A 151 0.98 14.01 14.06
C THR A 151 0.23 14.33 15.34
N LEU A 152 -1.08 14.59 15.28
CA LEU A 152 -1.89 14.79 16.48
C LEU A 152 -1.98 13.51 17.34
N ALA A 153 -2.22 12.37 16.71
CA ALA A 153 -2.27 11.09 17.41
C ALA A 153 -0.95 10.80 18.13
N ASN A 154 0.19 11.08 17.46
CA ASN A 154 1.52 10.94 18.02
C ASN A 154 1.75 11.94 19.18
N TYR A 155 1.41 13.21 19.00
CA TYR A 155 1.53 14.25 20.03
C TYR A 155 0.76 13.89 21.32
N PHE A 156 -0.45 13.37 21.19
CA PHE A 156 -1.23 12.96 22.37
C PHE A 156 -0.73 11.64 22.98
N SER A 157 -0.43 10.64 22.16
CA SER A 157 -0.06 9.31 22.64
C SER A 157 1.35 9.22 23.21
N GLN A 158 2.31 9.97 22.68
CA GLN A 158 3.71 9.98 23.12
C GLN A 158 4.06 11.19 23.98
N GLY A 159 3.25 12.26 23.95
CA GLY A 159 3.50 13.50 24.65
C GLY A 159 2.57 13.71 25.84
N THR A 160 1.65 14.65 25.70
CA THR A 160 0.85 15.21 26.81
C THR A 160 -0.01 14.22 27.55
N LEU A 161 -0.53 13.18 26.88
CA LEU A 161 -1.43 12.20 27.50
C LEU A 161 -0.77 10.83 27.69
N HIS A 162 0.53 10.69 27.42
CA HIS A 162 1.22 9.39 27.51
C HIS A 162 1.12 8.78 28.91
N ASN A 163 1.25 9.59 29.97
CA ASN A 163 1.18 9.13 31.35
C ASN A 163 -0.26 8.90 31.88
N THR A 164 -1.28 9.04 31.01
CA THR A 164 -2.66 8.74 31.37
C THR A 164 -3.00 7.27 31.10
N PHE A 165 -4.09 6.77 31.70
CA PHE A 165 -4.58 5.42 31.44
C PHE A 165 -4.90 5.15 29.98
N LEU A 166 -5.15 6.22 29.20
CA LEU A 166 -5.50 6.12 27.77
C LEU A 166 -4.31 5.69 26.91
N PHE A 167 -3.09 6.16 27.21
CA PHE A 167 -1.92 5.96 26.34
C PHE A 167 -0.68 5.38 27.05
N SER A 168 -0.73 5.15 28.37
CA SER A 168 0.41 4.58 29.11
C SER A 168 0.84 3.18 28.64
N TRP A 169 -0.02 2.50 27.92
CA TRP A 169 0.23 1.18 27.31
C TRP A 169 0.91 1.25 25.92
N VAL A 170 0.99 2.44 25.31
CA VAL A 170 1.58 2.66 23.99
C VAL A 170 3.10 2.66 24.13
N PRO A 171 3.83 1.79 23.41
CA PRO A 171 5.28 1.78 23.45
C PRO A 171 5.87 3.01 22.74
N PRO A 172 7.18 3.29 22.91
CA PRO A 172 7.88 4.29 22.12
C PRO A 172 7.71 4.06 20.62
N LEU A 173 7.90 5.14 19.84
CA LEU A 173 7.80 5.09 18.37
C LEU A 173 8.77 4.06 17.78
N GLY A 174 8.35 3.47 16.68
CA GLY A 174 9.14 2.50 15.93
C GLY A 174 8.39 1.21 15.65
N TYR A 175 9.11 0.22 15.17
CA TYR A 175 8.56 -1.08 14.80
C TYR A 175 9.21 -2.21 15.59
N THR A 176 8.41 -3.02 16.25
CA THR A 176 8.84 -4.28 16.86
C THR A 176 8.32 -5.44 16.02
N PRO A 177 9.17 -6.36 15.51
CA PRO A 177 8.73 -7.50 14.74
C PRO A 177 7.77 -8.41 15.52
N PHE A 178 6.75 -8.93 14.83
CA PHE A 178 5.73 -9.82 15.43
C PHE A 178 6.36 -11.03 16.14
N LEU A 179 7.36 -11.65 15.52
CA LEU A 179 8.04 -12.82 16.07
C LEU A 179 8.85 -12.53 17.34
N GLN A 180 9.30 -11.28 17.51
CA GLN A 180 10.04 -10.87 18.71
C GLN A 180 9.11 -10.63 19.90
N SER A 181 8.02 -9.90 19.67
CA SER A 181 7.00 -9.63 20.69
C SER A 181 5.65 -9.29 20.06
N PRO A 182 4.70 -10.26 19.98
CA PRO A 182 3.37 -10.00 19.42
C PRO A 182 2.61 -8.88 20.15
N SER A 183 2.81 -8.77 21.48
CA SER A 183 2.17 -7.73 22.30
C SER A 183 2.69 -6.33 21.97
N LEU A 184 4.00 -6.15 21.86
CA LEU A 184 4.59 -4.85 21.49
C LEU A 184 4.30 -4.52 20.03
N TRP A 185 4.31 -5.51 19.13
CA TRP A 185 3.92 -5.34 17.74
C TRP A 185 2.49 -4.77 17.63
N PHE A 186 1.52 -5.37 18.32
CA PHE A 186 0.13 -4.90 18.33
C PHE A 186 -0.01 -3.51 18.95
N LYS A 187 0.57 -3.31 20.14
CA LYS A 187 0.49 -2.03 20.87
C LYS A 187 1.17 -0.89 20.10
N GLY A 188 2.29 -1.16 19.44
CA GLY A 188 3.02 -0.15 18.64
C GLY A 188 2.31 0.23 17.35
N LEU A 189 1.55 -0.69 16.76
CA LEU A 189 0.91 -0.46 15.47
C LEU A 189 -0.56 -0.02 15.55
N ILE A 190 -1.24 -0.14 16.69
CA ILE A 190 -2.67 0.18 16.79
C ILE A 190 -2.99 1.64 16.42
N ILE A 191 -2.19 2.60 16.88
CA ILE A 191 -2.38 4.02 16.56
C ILE A 191 -2.03 4.31 15.09
N PRO A 192 -0.90 3.88 14.54
CA PRO A 192 -0.63 3.89 13.10
C PRO A 192 -1.75 3.26 12.25
N TRP A 193 -2.30 2.10 12.65
CA TRP A 193 -3.41 1.45 11.95
C TRP A 193 -4.67 2.31 11.95
N ILE A 194 -5.06 2.87 13.10
CA ILE A 194 -6.22 3.78 13.19
C ILE A 194 -5.99 5.00 12.29
N THR A 195 -4.82 5.62 12.38
CA THR A 195 -4.47 6.80 11.59
C THR A 195 -4.59 6.53 10.09
N LEU A 196 -3.98 5.44 9.61
CA LEU A 196 -3.99 5.08 8.20
C LEU A 196 -5.39 4.68 7.71
N SER A 197 -6.21 4.04 8.57
CA SER A 197 -7.52 3.53 8.19
C SER A 197 -8.63 4.58 8.16
N ILE A 198 -8.53 5.68 8.87
CA ILE A 198 -9.61 6.70 8.99
C ILE A 198 -10.12 7.15 7.62
N LEU A 199 -9.21 7.53 6.71
CA LEU A 199 -9.55 7.96 5.36
C LEU A 199 -10.31 6.86 4.60
N TYR A 200 -9.79 5.62 4.66
CA TYR A 200 -10.36 4.47 3.94
C TYR A 200 -11.70 4.05 4.52
N ILE A 201 -11.88 4.07 5.85
CA ILE A 201 -13.17 3.77 6.48
C ILE A 201 -14.25 4.69 5.90
N GLY A 202 -14.01 5.99 5.86
CA GLY A 202 -14.97 6.96 5.35
C GLY A 202 -15.30 6.74 3.87
N PHE A 203 -14.28 6.54 3.04
CA PHE A 203 -14.45 6.30 1.61
C PHE A 203 -15.23 5.01 1.34
N TYR A 204 -14.77 3.90 1.88
CA TYR A 204 -15.37 2.58 1.66
C TYR A 204 -16.77 2.42 2.24
N ALA A 205 -17.05 3.02 3.40
CA ALA A 205 -18.39 3.02 3.97
C ALA A 205 -19.40 3.74 3.06
N ARG A 206 -19.03 4.87 2.47
CA ARG A 206 -19.87 5.61 1.51
C ARG A 206 -20.13 4.83 0.24
N VAL A 207 -19.08 4.25 -0.35
CA VAL A 207 -19.19 3.41 -1.56
C VAL A 207 -20.08 2.21 -1.29
N LEU A 208 -19.86 1.51 -0.18
CA LEU A 208 -20.65 0.34 0.17
C LEU A 208 -22.12 0.69 0.43
N ARG A 209 -22.38 1.79 1.16
CA ARG A 209 -23.74 2.29 1.38
C ARG A 209 -24.46 2.58 0.05
N ALA A 210 -23.79 3.29 -0.87
CA ALA A 210 -24.39 3.62 -2.17
C ALA A 210 -24.75 2.35 -2.95
N ASN A 211 -23.80 1.40 -3.05
CA ASN A 211 -24.02 0.12 -3.73
C ASN A 211 -25.13 -0.72 -3.06
N LEU A 212 -25.18 -0.73 -1.71
CA LEU A 212 -26.26 -1.44 -1.00
C LEU A 212 -27.64 -0.86 -1.32
N LEU A 213 -27.77 0.46 -1.38
CA LEU A 213 -29.04 1.13 -1.70
C LEU A 213 -29.47 0.89 -3.16
N GLU A 214 -28.51 0.81 -4.09
CA GLU A 214 -28.78 0.48 -5.49
C GLU A 214 -29.27 -0.98 -5.61
N VAL A 215 -28.51 -1.92 -5.09
CA VAL A 215 -28.81 -3.36 -5.16
C VAL A 215 -30.11 -3.71 -4.43
N GLN A 216 -30.51 -2.98 -3.37
CA GLN A 216 -31.78 -3.21 -2.67
C GLN A 216 -33.03 -3.02 -3.55
N ASN A 217 -32.91 -2.29 -4.66
CA ASN A 217 -33.99 -2.03 -5.59
C ASN A 217 -34.08 -3.08 -6.73
N GLU A 218 -33.13 -4.00 -6.82
CA GLU A 218 -33.09 -5.05 -7.84
C GLU A 218 -34.21 -6.10 -7.63
N ASP A 219 -34.68 -6.69 -8.75
CA ASP A 219 -35.81 -7.61 -8.77
C ASP A 219 -35.58 -8.90 -7.97
N PHE A 220 -34.32 -9.40 -7.92
CA PHE A 220 -34.01 -10.57 -7.11
C PHE A 220 -34.12 -10.30 -5.61
N VAL A 221 -33.89 -9.05 -5.16
CA VAL A 221 -34.09 -8.64 -3.76
C VAL A 221 -35.58 -8.52 -3.44
N ARG A 222 -36.38 -7.95 -4.36
CA ARG A 222 -37.83 -7.90 -4.24
C ARG A 222 -38.42 -9.31 -4.16
N THR A 223 -37.93 -10.22 -5.00
CA THR A 223 -38.34 -11.63 -4.97
C THR A 223 -37.98 -12.31 -3.66
N ALA A 224 -36.81 -12.03 -3.09
CA ALA A 224 -36.40 -12.59 -1.81
C ALA A 224 -37.34 -12.11 -0.66
N ARG A 225 -37.70 -10.82 -0.67
CA ARG A 225 -38.68 -10.26 0.27
C ARG A 225 -40.09 -10.86 0.09
N ALA A 226 -40.56 -11.02 -1.16
CA ALA A 226 -41.85 -11.65 -1.48
C ALA A 226 -41.92 -13.11 -1.00
N LYS A 227 -40.77 -13.83 -0.92
CA LYS A 227 -40.68 -15.16 -0.34
C LYS A 227 -40.66 -15.18 1.20
N GLY A 228 -40.88 -14.03 1.86
CA GLY A 228 -40.94 -13.92 3.32
C GLY A 228 -39.61 -14.00 4.06
N LEU A 229 -38.49 -13.79 3.39
CA LEU A 229 -37.18 -13.77 4.06
C LEU A 229 -37.06 -12.53 4.97
N ARG A 230 -36.55 -12.74 6.18
CA ARG A 230 -36.29 -11.65 7.14
C ARG A 230 -35.24 -10.67 6.59
N GLU A 231 -35.46 -9.37 6.79
CA GLU A 231 -34.62 -8.29 6.25
C GLU A 231 -33.10 -8.44 6.50
N PRO A 232 -32.61 -8.82 7.69
CA PRO A 232 -31.18 -9.06 7.89
C PRO A 232 -30.62 -10.15 6.98
N ARG A 233 -31.41 -11.21 6.68
CA ARG A 233 -30.99 -12.27 5.76
C ARG A 233 -30.97 -11.80 4.31
N VAL A 234 -31.95 -10.96 3.92
CA VAL A 234 -31.98 -10.33 2.59
C VAL A 234 -30.72 -9.47 2.40
N VAL A 235 -30.41 -8.61 3.37
CA VAL A 235 -29.24 -7.72 3.30
C VAL A 235 -27.94 -8.50 3.25
N VAL A 236 -27.67 -9.40 4.21
CA VAL A 236 -26.39 -10.09 4.31
C VAL A 236 -26.16 -11.07 3.17
N ARG A 237 -27.19 -11.85 2.78
CA ARG A 237 -27.00 -12.95 1.82
C ARG A 237 -27.23 -12.55 0.37
N HIS A 238 -28.11 -11.57 0.12
CA HIS A 238 -28.51 -11.21 -1.24
C HIS A 238 -27.96 -9.85 -1.65
N THR A 239 -28.05 -8.82 -0.80
CA THR A 239 -27.65 -7.46 -1.15
C THR A 239 -26.15 -7.25 -0.95
N LEU A 240 -25.61 -7.57 0.23
CA LEU A 240 -24.22 -7.32 0.57
C LEU A 240 -23.25 -8.04 -0.38
N ARG A 241 -23.53 -9.31 -0.70
CA ARG A 241 -22.67 -10.09 -1.59
C ARG A 241 -22.46 -9.41 -2.95
N ASN A 242 -23.51 -8.88 -3.54
CA ASN A 242 -23.43 -8.18 -4.83
C ASN A 242 -22.77 -6.81 -4.70
N SER A 243 -23.04 -6.09 -3.60
CA SER A 243 -22.42 -4.78 -3.32
C SER A 243 -20.92 -4.86 -3.01
N MET A 244 -20.43 -6.04 -2.56
CA MET A 244 -19.01 -6.26 -2.28
C MET A 244 -18.13 -6.33 -3.52
N ILE A 245 -18.68 -6.49 -4.73
CA ILE A 245 -17.89 -6.58 -5.96
C ILE A 245 -17.06 -5.32 -6.14
N THR A 246 -17.69 -4.15 -6.14
CA THR A 246 -16.99 -2.85 -6.24
C THR A 246 -16.03 -2.62 -5.07
N PHE A 247 -16.45 -3.02 -3.85
CA PHE A 247 -15.61 -2.91 -2.64
C PHE A 247 -14.30 -3.68 -2.78
N VAL A 248 -14.35 -4.94 -3.20
CA VAL A 248 -13.17 -5.80 -3.38
C VAL A 248 -12.24 -5.26 -4.47
N SER A 249 -12.80 -4.69 -5.53
CA SER A 249 -12.01 -4.06 -6.61
C SER A 249 -11.16 -2.92 -6.11
N LEU A 250 -11.83 -1.98 -5.45
CA LEU A 250 -11.15 -0.81 -4.88
C LEU A 250 -10.13 -1.23 -3.83
N PHE A 251 -10.49 -2.21 -2.98
CA PHE A 251 -9.61 -2.74 -1.95
C PHE A 251 -8.28 -3.24 -2.52
N GLY A 252 -8.31 -4.00 -3.60
CA GLY A 252 -7.06 -4.53 -4.17
C GLY A 252 -6.17 -3.44 -4.75
N LEU A 253 -6.77 -2.43 -5.42
CA LEU A 253 -6.04 -1.28 -5.92
C LEU A 253 -5.38 -0.48 -4.79
N ASP A 254 -6.16 -0.14 -3.76
CA ASP A 254 -5.69 0.68 -2.64
C ASP A 254 -4.69 -0.05 -1.77
N PHE A 255 -4.90 -1.34 -1.52
CA PHE A 255 -3.95 -2.15 -0.76
C PHE A 255 -2.60 -2.26 -1.47
N GLY A 256 -2.62 -2.53 -2.78
CA GLY A 256 -1.40 -2.54 -3.60
C GLY A 256 -0.68 -1.20 -3.60
N ALA A 257 -1.42 -0.10 -3.74
CA ALA A 257 -0.87 1.27 -3.71
C ALA A 257 -0.28 1.62 -2.33
N LEU A 258 -0.90 1.19 -1.23
CA LEU A 258 -0.38 1.41 0.12
C LEU A 258 0.95 0.70 0.34
N VAL A 259 1.06 -0.57 -0.05
CA VAL A 259 2.32 -1.32 0.04
C VAL A 259 3.39 -0.71 -0.87
N ALA A 260 2.99 -0.17 -2.02
CA ALA A 260 3.90 0.45 -2.98
C ALA A 260 4.49 1.80 -2.55
N GLY A 261 4.10 2.32 -1.40
CA GLY A 261 4.59 3.60 -0.88
C GLY A 261 3.50 4.54 -0.36
N GLY A 262 2.21 4.20 -0.50
CA GLY A 262 1.11 5.01 0.02
C GLY A 262 1.11 5.14 1.55
N ALA A 263 1.76 4.22 2.26
CA ALA A 263 1.95 4.28 3.71
C ALA A 263 3.15 5.11 4.17
N LEU A 264 3.98 5.65 3.25
CA LEU A 264 5.21 6.38 3.52
C LEU A 264 5.05 7.44 4.62
N ILE A 265 4.02 8.29 4.49
CA ILE A 265 3.78 9.37 5.44
C ILE A 265 3.52 8.83 6.85
N THR A 266 2.71 7.78 6.97
CA THR A 266 2.43 7.15 8.26
C THR A 266 3.69 6.54 8.85
N GLU A 267 4.52 5.87 8.04
CA GLU A 267 5.79 5.31 8.49
C GLU A 267 6.73 6.39 9.03
N VAL A 268 6.86 7.51 8.32
CA VAL A 268 7.70 8.65 8.73
C VAL A 268 7.18 9.26 10.03
N VAL A 269 5.88 9.52 10.14
CA VAL A 269 5.28 10.17 11.33
C VAL A 269 5.44 9.30 12.58
N PHE A 270 5.33 7.98 12.44
CA PHE A 270 5.43 7.05 13.59
C PHE A 270 6.82 6.39 13.74
N GLY A 271 7.82 6.80 12.95
CA GLY A 271 9.17 6.26 13.02
C GLY A 271 9.25 4.77 12.71
N ILE A 272 8.35 4.27 11.87
CA ILE A 272 8.32 2.87 11.43
C ILE A 272 9.29 2.72 10.27
N HIS A 273 10.43 2.05 10.50
CA HIS A 273 11.45 1.86 9.46
C HIS A 273 11.02 0.78 8.45
N GLY A 274 10.01 1.10 7.66
CA GLY A 274 9.51 0.30 6.55
C GLY A 274 10.05 0.76 5.20
N VAL A 275 9.51 0.19 4.12
CA VAL A 275 9.90 0.52 2.74
C VAL A 275 9.55 1.95 2.37
N GLY A 276 8.44 2.50 2.90
CA GLY A 276 8.07 3.91 2.71
C GLY A 276 9.06 4.85 3.41
N PHE A 277 9.49 4.53 4.63
CA PHE A 277 10.52 5.30 5.34
C PHE A 277 11.85 5.25 4.59
N LEU A 278 12.27 4.07 4.13
CA LEU A 278 13.46 3.90 3.28
C LEU A 278 13.35 4.72 1.98
N THR A 279 12.17 4.79 1.40
CA THR A 279 11.90 5.62 0.22
C THR A 279 12.11 7.10 0.53
N TYR A 280 11.61 7.57 1.67
CA TYR A 280 11.80 8.96 2.11
C TYR A 280 13.28 9.30 2.28
N GLU A 281 14.06 8.46 2.95
CA GLU A 281 15.52 8.65 3.12
C GLU A 281 16.26 8.64 1.78
N ALA A 282 15.90 7.71 0.89
CA ALA A 282 16.48 7.63 -0.44
C ALA A 282 16.19 8.88 -1.30
N PHE A 283 14.99 9.46 -1.19
CA PHE A 283 14.68 10.74 -1.85
C PHE A 283 15.47 11.91 -1.28
N GLN A 284 15.63 11.98 0.03
CA GLN A 284 16.42 13.06 0.68
C GLN A 284 17.88 13.00 0.30
N SER A 285 18.42 11.81 0.12
CA SER A 285 19.82 11.57 -0.23
C SER A 285 20.08 11.42 -1.74
N LEU A 286 19.04 11.48 -2.58
CA LEU A 286 19.08 11.23 -4.03
C LEU A 286 19.72 9.88 -4.38
N ASP A 287 19.42 8.85 -3.60
CA ASP A 287 19.92 7.49 -3.80
C ASP A 287 19.11 6.76 -4.89
N LEU A 288 19.53 6.97 -6.13
CA LEU A 288 18.82 6.46 -7.31
C LEU A 288 18.64 4.92 -7.33
N PRO A 289 19.63 4.08 -6.98
CA PRO A 289 19.45 2.63 -6.94
C PRO A 289 18.37 2.21 -5.94
N THR A 290 18.36 2.82 -4.75
CA THR A 290 17.34 2.53 -3.73
C THR A 290 15.96 2.98 -4.18
N ILE A 291 15.82 4.20 -4.71
CA ILE A 291 14.55 4.70 -5.25
C ILE A 291 14.02 3.76 -6.34
N MET A 292 14.89 3.38 -7.29
CA MET A 292 14.48 2.48 -8.38
C MET A 292 14.04 1.12 -7.85
N ALA A 293 14.79 0.53 -6.92
CA ALA A 293 14.46 -0.78 -6.36
C ALA A 293 13.14 -0.75 -5.58
N VAL A 294 12.87 0.32 -4.83
CA VAL A 294 11.59 0.52 -4.12
C VAL A 294 10.43 0.71 -5.10
N VAL A 295 10.62 1.45 -6.20
CA VAL A 295 9.59 1.58 -7.25
C VAL A 295 9.26 0.22 -7.87
N VAL A 296 10.28 -0.61 -8.13
CA VAL A 296 10.08 -1.97 -8.65
C VAL A 296 9.37 -2.86 -7.63
N PHE A 297 9.73 -2.76 -6.35
CA PHE A 297 9.05 -3.45 -5.24
C PHE A 297 7.56 -3.03 -5.18
N GLY A 298 7.27 -1.74 -5.20
CA GLY A 298 5.91 -1.22 -5.18
C GLY A 298 5.10 -1.67 -6.40
N ALA A 299 5.67 -1.60 -7.60
CA ALA A 299 5.05 -2.06 -8.82
C ALA A 299 4.69 -3.56 -8.76
N PHE A 300 5.59 -4.37 -8.20
CA PHE A 300 5.31 -5.80 -7.98
C PHE A 300 4.04 -6.01 -7.14
N PHE A 301 3.91 -5.29 -6.02
CA PHE A 301 2.73 -5.43 -5.15
C PHE A 301 1.46 -4.90 -5.82
N ILE A 302 1.51 -3.77 -6.52
CA ILE A 302 0.35 -3.27 -7.29
C ILE A 302 -0.14 -4.33 -8.28
N VAL A 303 0.76 -4.89 -9.07
CA VAL A 303 0.42 -5.89 -10.09
C VAL A 303 -0.07 -7.20 -9.45
N LEU A 304 0.56 -7.61 -8.34
CA LEU A 304 0.17 -8.80 -7.58
C LEU A 304 -1.26 -8.65 -7.04
N PHE A 305 -1.56 -7.52 -6.37
CA PHE A 305 -2.89 -7.31 -5.80
C PHE A 305 -3.96 -7.13 -6.88
N ASN A 306 -3.65 -6.49 -8.01
CA ASN A 306 -4.54 -6.46 -9.16
C ASN A 306 -4.85 -7.87 -9.68
N ALA A 307 -3.85 -8.73 -9.79
CA ALA A 307 -4.06 -10.12 -10.18
C ALA A 307 -4.91 -10.92 -9.17
N LEU A 308 -4.70 -10.69 -7.87
CA LEU A 308 -5.51 -11.30 -6.81
C LEU A 308 -6.97 -10.85 -6.85
N VAL A 309 -7.20 -9.55 -7.13
CA VAL A 309 -8.56 -9.01 -7.32
C VAL A 309 -9.25 -9.66 -8.50
N ASP A 310 -8.58 -9.84 -9.63
CA ASP A 310 -9.18 -10.49 -10.79
C ASP A 310 -9.55 -11.95 -10.51
N ILE A 311 -8.75 -12.65 -9.71
CA ILE A 311 -9.07 -14.01 -9.23
C ILE A 311 -10.28 -13.96 -8.29
N ALA A 312 -10.33 -12.99 -7.39
CA ALA A 312 -11.48 -12.80 -6.49
C ALA A 312 -12.76 -12.49 -7.26
N TYR A 313 -12.68 -11.69 -8.34
CA TYR A 313 -13.82 -11.46 -9.25
C TYR A 313 -14.34 -12.74 -9.88
N ALA A 314 -13.46 -13.56 -10.43
CA ALA A 314 -13.86 -14.83 -11.04
C ALA A 314 -14.55 -15.78 -10.06
N TRP A 315 -14.33 -15.59 -8.74
CA TRP A 315 -14.98 -16.34 -7.67
C TRP A 315 -16.31 -15.69 -7.21
N LEU A 316 -16.35 -14.35 -7.13
CA LEU A 316 -17.54 -13.60 -6.68
C LEU A 316 -18.63 -13.54 -7.76
N ASP A 317 -18.25 -13.36 -9.03
CA ASP A 317 -19.16 -13.32 -10.17
C ASP A 317 -18.86 -14.43 -11.19
N PRO A 318 -19.62 -15.55 -11.15
CA PRO A 318 -19.44 -16.65 -12.11
C PRO A 318 -19.73 -16.26 -13.57
N ARG A 319 -20.37 -15.11 -13.83
CA ARG A 319 -20.72 -14.63 -15.18
C ARG A 319 -19.49 -14.07 -15.92
N VAL A 320 -18.47 -13.68 -15.20
CA VAL A 320 -17.21 -13.14 -15.76
C VAL A 320 -16.21 -14.26 -16.15
N ARG A 321 -16.59 -15.53 -16.00
CA ARG A 321 -15.69 -16.62 -16.42
C ARG A 321 -15.55 -16.57 -17.95
N PRO A 322 -14.33 -16.29 -18.48
CA PRO A 322 -14.12 -16.40 -19.91
C PRO A 322 -14.35 -17.85 -20.33
N THR A 323 -15.27 -18.05 -21.26
CA THR A 323 -15.49 -19.30 -22.00
C THR A 323 -14.21 -19.73 -22.71
#